data_201a3894d1e42b3c49981d79a1277ff8
#
_entry.id   201a3894d1e42b3c49981d79a1277ff8
#
_cell.length_a   1.000
_cell.length_b   1.000
_cell.length_c   1.000
_cell.angle_alpha   90.00
_cell.angle_beta   90.00
_cell.angle_gamma   90.00
#
_symmetry.space_group_name_H-M   'P 1'
#
loop_
_entity.id
_entity.type
_entity.pdbx_description
1 polymer ?
#
loop_
_entity_poly.entity_id
_entity_poly.type
_entity_poly.pdbx_seq_one_letter_code
_entity_poly.pdbx_strand_id
1 'polypeptide(L)'
;LTAGFFCYLFPILIAFGKSLFLGTGTDFVGIQNYVDLFENEAFSLAVRNLFHLWVIIVPVNLVVGIFTAEAYIKLRQEKLCLFFLVPSILPAACVVTIASSILQESPGQWGETPVAFYVFLVIVLWKTMGFSILIFIVAIKSIESEIIDAAMLDGVNPLQCFWYIKLPIIKSSLLICGILTIYNSFRCFREAYLIGGSHPNEQLYSIQHFLQNNFMNMNYAR
;
A
#
# COMPACT_ATOMS: atom_id res chain seq x y z
N LEU A 1 -27.20 -6.97 7.17
CA LEU A 1 -26.38 -8.19 7.01
C LEU A 1 -26.70 -8.90 5.69
N THR A 2 -27.97 -9.13 5.33
CA THR A 2 -28.40 -9.81 4.09
C THR A 2 -27.97 -9.08 2.82
N ALA A 3 -28.15 -7.77 2.74
CA ALA A 3 -27.73 -6.97 1.58
C ALA A 3 -26.20 -7.01 1.35
N GLY A 4 -25.40 -6.95 2.41
CA GLY A 4 -23.96 -7.10 2.32
C GLY A 4 -23.52 -8.48 1.81
N PHE A 5 -24.21 -9.54 2.25
CA PHE A 5 -23.96 -10.89 1.75
C PHE A 5 -24.20 -10.99 0.25
N PHE A 6 -25.36 -10.54 -0.23
CA PHE A 6 -25.69 -10.63 -1.65
C PHE A 6 -24.81 -9.74 -2.54
N CYS A 7 -24.46 -8.53 -2.09
CA CYS A 7 -23.69 -7.60 -2.91
C CYS A 7 -22.18 -7.91 -2.95
N TYR A 8 -21.63 -8.52 -1.91
CA TYR A 8 -20.18 -8.74 -1.81
C TYR A 8 -19.79 -10.21 -1.83
N LEU A 9 -20.39 -11.04 -0.98
CA LEU A 9 -19.97 -12.43 -0.81
C LEU A 9 -20.44 -13.32 -1.96
N PHE A 10 -21.67 -13.12 -2.44
CA PHE A 10 -22.23 -13.92 -3.52
C PHE A 10 -21.45 -13.82 -4.84
N PRO A 11 -21.07 -12.62 -5.34
CA PRO A 11 -20.21 -12.51 -6.52
C PRO A 11 -18.86 -13.16 -6.36
N ILE A 12 -18.25 -13.09 -5.16
CA ILE A 12 -16.96 -13.73 -4.87
C ILE A 12 -17.09 -15.26 -4.93
N LEU A 13 -18.14 -15.84 -4.36
CA LEU A 13 -18.40 -17.28 -4.41
C LEU A 13 -18.64 -17.77 -5.84
N ILE A 14 -19.37 -17.00 -6.66
CA ILE A 14 -19.57 -17.31 -8.09
C ILE A 14 -18.23 -17.26 -8.83
N ALA A 15 -17.42 -16.21 -8.62
CA ALA A 15 -16.13 -16.08 -9.25
C ALA A 15 -15.20 -17.25 -8.88
N PHE A 16 -15.16 -17.61 -7.58
CA PHE A 16 -14.41 -18.77 -7.10
C PHE A 16 -14.91 -20.07 -7.74
N GLY A 17 -16.23 -20.28 -7.77
CA GLY A 17 -16.81 -21.46 -8.44
C GLY A 17 -16.41 -21.53 -9.91
N LYS A 18 -16.49 -20.43 -10.64
CA LYS A 18 -16.09 -20.37 -12.06
C LYS A 18 -14.59 -20.56 -12.27
N SER A 19 -13.74 -20.18 -11.34
CA SER A 19 -12.29 -20.35 -11.46
C SER A 19 -11.83 -21.82 -11.45
N LEU A 20 -12.70 -22.75 -11.08
CA LEU A 20 -12.45 -24.19 -11.13
C LEU A 20 -12.81 -24.84 -12.47
N PHE A 21 -13.36 -24.06 -13.41
CA PHE A 21 -13.72 -24.50 -14.75
C PHE A 21 -12.82 -23.85 -15.80
N LEU A 22 -12.64 -24.54 -16.94
CA LEU A 22 -11.87 -24.00 -18.06
C LEU A 22 -12.66 -22.92 -18.80
N GLY A 23 -12.09 -21.72 -18.94
CA GLY A 23 -12.57 -20.61 -19.78
C GLY A 23 -14.09 -20.36 -19.72
N THR A 24 -14.83 -20.87 -20.69
CA THR A 24 -16.29 -20.68 -20.81
C THR A 24 -17.12 -21.45 -19.79
N GLY A 25 -16.50 -22.27 -18.94
CA GLY A 25 -17.16 -22.88 -17.79
C GLY A 25 -17.87 -24.20 -18.06
N THR A 26 -17.49 -24.94 -19.12
CA THR A 26 -18.06 -26.27 -19.42
C THR A 26 -17.26 -27.42 -18.81
N ASP A 27 -15.93 -27.31 -18.79
CA ASP A 27 -15.05 -28.40 -18.35
C ASP A 27 -14.47 -28.09 -16.97
N PHE A 28 -14.73 -28.99 -16.02
CA PHE A 28 -14.19 -28.86 -14.67
C PHE A 28 -12.73 -29.30 -14.65
N VAL A 29 -11.83 -28.34 -14.34
CA VAL A 29 -10.38 -28.57 -14.29
C VAL A 29 -9.82 -28.49 -12.86
N GLY A 30 -10.67 -28.22 -11.88
CA GLY A 30 -10.26 -28.15 -10.47
C GLY A 30 -9.24 -27.02 -10.24
N ILE A 31 -8.12 -27.34 -9.64
CA ILE A 31 -7.07 -26.37 -9.28
C ILE A 31 -6.05 -26.11 -10.40
N GLN A 32 -6.21 -26.71 -11.60
CA GLN A 32 -5.23 -26.60 -12.68
C GLN A 32 -5.02 -25.15 -13.12
N ASN A 33 -6.10 -24.37 -13.21
CA ASN A 33 -6.00 -22.94 -13.55
C ASN A 33 -5.08 -22.17 -12.58
N TYR A 34 -5.04 -22.56 -11.31
CA TYR A 34 -4.15 -21.93 -10.32
C TYR A 34 -2.71 -22.39 -10.49
N VAL A 35 -2.48 -23.66 -10.84
CA VAL A 35 -1.14 -24.18 -11.13
C VAL A 35 -0.57 -23.44 -12.33
N ASP A 36 -1.31 -23.37 -13.43
CA ASP A 36 -0.92 -22.67 -14.66
C ASP A 36 -0.64 -21.19 -14.40
N LEU A 37 -1.43 -20.56 -13.51
CA LEU A 37 -1.22 -19.17 -13.10
C LEU A 37 0.11 -18.97 -12.37
N PHE A 38 0.45 -19.87 -11.43
CA PHE A 38 1.71 -19.78 -10.69
C PHE A 38 2.94 -20.17 -11.52
N GLU A 39 2.77 -20.97 -12.56
CA GLU A 39 3.81 -21.29 -13.55
C GLU A 39 4.05 -20.15 -14.55
N ASN A 40 3.11 -19.20 -14.64
CA ASN A 40 3.24 -18.06 -15.55
C ASN A 40 4.30 -17.09 -15.04
N GLU A 41 5.35 -16.88 -15.85
CA GLU A 41 6.49 -16.02 -15.52
C GLU A 41 6.07 -14.57 -15.21
N ALA A 42 5.13 -14.01 -15.99
CA ALA A 42 4.67 -12.64 -15.78
C ALA A 42 3.87 -12.48 -14.47
N PHE A 43 3.07 -13.49 -14.10
CA PHE A 43 2.38 -13.50 -12.81
C PHE A 43 3.38 -13.64 -11.65
N SER A 44 4.33 -14.57 -11.76
CA SER A 44 5.37 -14.77 -10.76
C SER A 44 6.22 -13.51 -10.55
N LEU A 45 6.59 -12.81 -11.64
CA LEU A 45 7.25 -11.51 -11.59
C LEU A 45 6.42 -10.47 -10.83
N ALA A 46 5.13 -10.35 -11.17
CA ALA A 46 4.22 -9.39 -10.55
C ALA A 46 4.06 -9.63 -9.03
N VAL A 47 3.93 -10.90 -8.63
CA VAL A 47 3.84 -11.29 -7.21
C VAL A 47 5.14 -10.96 -6.47
N ARG A 48 6.30 -11.27 -7.05
CA ARG A 48 7.61 -10.95 -6.48
C ARG A 48 7.78 -9.45 -6.27
N ASN A 49 7.41 -8.65 -7.26
CA ASN A 49 7.48 -7.19 -7.18
C ASN A 49 6.57 -6.63 -6.10
N LEU A 50 5.38 -7.19 -5.94
CA LEU A 50 4.45 -6.81 -4.87
C LEU A 50 5.06 -7.07 -3.49
N PHE A 51 5.65 -8.23 -3.27
CA PHE A 51 6.33 -8.53 -2.01
C PHE A 51 7.52 -7.61 -1.76
N HIS A 52 8.35 -7.32 -2.78
CA HIS A 52 9.44 -6.36 -2.66
C HIS A 52 8.92 -4.97 -2.26
N LEU A 53 7.84 -4.53 -2.88
CA LEU A 53 7.21 -3.26 -2.52
C LEU A 53 6.79 -3.27 -1.04
N TRP A 54 6.10 -4.30 -0.56
CA TRP A 54 5.63 -4.39 0.83
C TRP A 54 6.75 -4.41 1.86
N VAL A 55 7.82 -5.17 1.57
CA VAL A 55 8.99 -5.23 2.46
C VAL A 55 9.62 -3.86 2.66
N ILE A 56 9.52 -2.96 1.69
CA ILE A 56 10.04 -1.61 1.79
C ILE A 56 9.01 -0.65 2.39
N ILE A 57 7.78 -0.61 1.82
CA ILE A 57 6.82 0.44 2.19
C ILE A 57 6.24 0.26 3.58
N VAL A 58 6.02 -0.99 4.04
CA VAL A 58 5.40 -1.21 5.35
C VAL A 58 6.29 -0.73 6.48
N PRO A 59 7.55 -1.18 6.64
CA PRO A 59 8.39 -0.71 7.72
C PRO A 59 8.70 0.78 7.62
N VAL A 60 8.95 1.30 6.41
CA VAL A 60 9.22 2.74 6.23
C VAL A 60 8.01 3.57 6.64
N ASN A 61 6.80 3.18 6.23
CA ASN A 61 5.55 3.87 6.60
C ASN A 61 5.32 3.85 8.11
N LEU A 62 5.52 2.70 8.77
CA LEU A 62 5.36 2.58 10.22
C LEU A 62 6.38 3.46 10.95
N VAL A 63 7.67 3.37 10.60
CA VAL A 63 8.73 4.14 11.25
C VAL A 63 8.52 5.63 11.05
N VAL A 64 8.41 6.09 9.80
CA VAL A 64 8.24 7.52 9.50
C VAL A 64 6.90 8.03 10.05
N GLY A 65 5.84 7.22 9.98
CA GLY A 65 4.52 7.56 10.52
C GLY A 65 4.56 7.84 12.03
N ILE A 66 5.20 6.97 12.81
CA ILE A 66 5.34 7.14 14.28
C ILE A 66 6.19 8.37 14.59
N PHE A 67 7.37 8.50 13.97
CA PHE A 67 8.26 9.66 14.25
C PHE A 67 7.59 10.98 13.88
N THR A 68 6.84 11.02 12.78
CA THR A 68 6.08 12.21 12.37
C THR A 68 4.96 12.51 13.36
N ALA A 69 4.25 11.48 13.85
CA ALA A 69 3.20 11.65 14.87
C ALA A 69 3.77 12.17 16.21
N GLU A 70 4.90 11.64 16.68
CA GLU A 70 5.59 12.13 17.87
C GLU A 70 6.06 13.58 17.69
N ALA A 71 6.65 13.90 16.53
CA ALA A 71 7.07 15.27 16.20
C ALA A 71 5.88 16.25 16.20
N TYR A 72 4.75 15.83 15.60
CA TYR A 72 3.51 16.61 15.59
C TYR A 72 3.03 16.91 17.01
N ILE A 73 2.99 15.90 17.90
CA ILE A 73 2.52 16.06 19.28
C ILE A 73 3.45 16.98 20.07
N LYS A 74 4.77 16.80 19.89
CA LYS A 74 5.79 17.58 20.62
C LYS A 74 5.87 19.04 20.14
N LEU A 75 5.83 19.25 18.81
CA LEU A 75 6.05 20.56 18.20
C LEU A 75 4.76 21.34 17.93
N ARG A 76 3.59 20.69 18.06
CA ARG A 76 2.26 21.23 17.70
C ARG A 76 2.21 21.82 16.28
N GLN A 77 2.92 21.19 15.33
CA GLN A 77 3.07 21.66 13.96
C GLN A 77 1.96 21.09 13.06
N GLU A 78 0.81 21.75 13.00
CA GLU A 78 -0.34 21.32 12.18
C GLU A 78 0.00 21.20 10.68
N LYS A 79 0.88 22.06 10.16
CA LYS A 79 1.32 22.06 8.76
C LYS A 79 2.03 20.76 8.36
N LEU A 80 2.74 20.13 9.30
CA LEU A 80 3.42 18.86 9.05
C LEU A 80 2.42 17.73 8.72
N CYS A 81 1.32 17.68 9.46
CA CYS A 81 0.25 16.71 9.23
C CYS A 81 -0.43 16.93 7.86
N LEU A 82 -0.73 18.20 7.52
CA LEU A 82 -1.34 18.57 6.25
C LEU A 82 -0.45 18.15 5.06
N PHE A 83 0.86 18.35 5.14
CA PHE A 83 1.79 17.94 4.08
C PHE A 83 1.67 16.47 3.72
N PHE A 84 1.49 15.59 4.72
CA PHE A 84 1.35 14.15 4.50
C PHE A 84 -0.09 13.73 4.16
N LEU A 85 -1.12 14.54 4.49
CA LEU A 85 -2.51 14.23 4.15
C LEU A 85 -2.89 14.61 2.72
N VAL A 86 -2.35 15.70 2.20
CA VAL A 86 -2.67 16.22 0.86
C VAL A 86 -2.52 15.18 -0.25
N PRO A 87 -1.42 14.37 -0.30
CA PRO A 87 -1.25 13.39 -1.37
C PRO A 87 -2.31 12.29 -1.39
N SER A 88 -2.88 11.96 -0.23
CA SER A 88 -3.94 10.94 -0.13
C SER A 88 -5.23 11.35 -0.84
N ILE A 89 -5.44 12.65 -1.00
CA ILE A 89 -6.64 13.26 -1.61
C ILE A 89 -6.41 13.54 -3.10
N LEU A 90 -5.15 13.78 -3.50
CA LEU A 90 -4.82 14.14 -4.88
C LEU A 90 -5.09 12.99 -5.86
N PRO A 91 -5.69 13.28 -7.04
CA PRO A 91 -5.78 12.32 -8.14
C PRO A 91 -4.40 11.83 -8.57
N ALA A 92 -4.33 10.55 -8.99
CA ALA A 92 -3.09 9.93 -9.46
C ALA A 92 -2.38 10.75 -10.55
N ALA A 93 -3.15 11.28 -11.50
CA ALA A 93 -2.61 12.09 -12.59
C ALA A 93 -1.86 13.33 -12.08
N CYS A 94 -2.42 14.04 -11.08
CA CYS A 94 -1.76 15.21 -10.51
C CYS A 94 -0.43 14.86 -9.84
N VAL A 95 -0.38 13.76 -9.10
CA VAL A 95 0.83 13.33 -8.40
C VAL A 95 1.92 12.93 -9.41
N VAL A 96 1.56 12.18 -10.45
CA VAL A 96 2.51 11.78 -11.52
C VAL A 96 2.98 13.01 -12.31
N THR A 97 2.10 13.96 -12.61
CA THR A 97 2.49 15.22 -13.28
C THR A 97 3.47 16.03 -12.43
N ILE A 98 3.26 16.13 -11.12
CA ILE A 98 4.20 16.79 -10.21
C ILE A 98 5.56 16.10 -10.26
N ALA A 99 5.59 14.77 -10.19
CA ALA A 99 6.83 14.00 -10.26
C ALA A 99 7.56 14.24 -11.61
N SER A 100 6.82 14.21 -12.73
CA SER A 100 7.37 14.51 -14.06
C SER A 100 7.91 15.94 -14.18
N SER A 101 7.24 16.92 -13.58
CA SER A 101 7.70 18.30 -13.55
C SER A 101 9.01 18.46 -12.76
N ILE A 102 9.18 17.69 -11.68
CA ILE A 102 10.42 17.68 -10.89
C ILE A 102 11.56 17.03 -11.69
N LEU A 103 11.29 15.93 -12.39
CA LEU A 103 12.26 15.23 -13.22
C LEU A 103 12.56 15.93 -14.54
N GLN A 104 11.74 16.94 -14.92
CA GLN A 104 11.82 17.64 -16.20
C GLN A 104 11.67 16.73 -17.44
N GLU A 105 11.02 15.59 -17.28
CA GLU A 105 10.81 14.58 -18.31
C GLU A 105 9.35 14.10 -18.31
N SER A 106 8.87 13.63 -19.46
CA SER A 106 7.53 13.04 -19.55
C SER A 106 7.51 11.63 -18.93
N PRO A 107 6.36 11.17 -18.40
CA PRO A 107 6.26 9.83 -17.81
C PRO A 107 6.73 8.71 -18.75
N GLY A 108 6.45 8.81 -20.05
CA GLY A 108 6.87 7.82 -21.03
C GLY A 108 8.39 7.72 -21.23
N GLN A 109 9.16 8.76 -20.87
CA GLN A 109 10.62 8.75 -21.00
C GLN A 109 11.31 8.07 -19.84
N TRP A 110 10.88 8.34 -18.61
CA TRP A 110 11.49 7.73 -17.42
C TRP A 110 10.78 6.45 -16.95
N GLY A 111 9.57 6.20 -17.45
CA GLY A 111 8.75 5.04 -17.07
C GLY A 111 9.38 3.67 -17.39
N GLU A 112 10.22 3.61 -18.42
CA GLU A 112 10.96 2.40 -18.79
C GLU A 112 12.31 2.25 -18.05
N THR A 113 12.72 3.28 -17.32
CA THR A 113 13.99 3.29 -16.59
C THR A 113 13.83 2.72 -15.18
N PRO A 114 14.90 2.26 -14.52
CA PRO A 114 14.86 1.85 -13.11
C PRO A 114 14.43 2.97 -12.16
N VAL A 115 14.54 4.24 -12.57
CA VAL A 115 14.11 5.41 -11.80
C VAL A 115 12.59 5.36 -11.55
N ALA A 116 11.81 4.80 -12.49
CA ALA A 116 10.36 4.67 -12.37
C ALA A 116 9.94 3.97 -11.07
N PHE A 117 10.63 2.91 -10.68
CA PHE A 117 10.32 2.18 -9.46
C PHE A 117 10.53 3.04 -8.20
N TYR A 118 11.64 3.78 -8.13
CA TYR A 118 11.93 4.63 -6.97
C TYR A 118 10.96 5.81 -6.87
N VAL A 119 10.61 6.43 -7.99
CA VAL A 119 9.60 7.51 -8.03
C VAL A 119 8.23 6.96 -7.61
N PHE A 120 7.84 5.82 -8.14
CA PHE A 120 6.61 5.13 -7.73
C PHE A 120 6.62 4.82 -6.23
N LEU A 121 7.72 4.28 -5.71
CA LEU A 121 7.89 3.98 -4.28
C LEU A 121 7.67 5.23 -3.41
N VAL A 122 8.29 6.37 -3.78
CA VAL A 122 8.11 7.64 -3.07
C VAL A 122 6.66 8.10 -3.12
N ILE A 123 6.01 8.01 -4.28
CA ILE A 123 4.59 8.37 -4.45
C ILE A 123 3.71 7.52 -3.55
N VAL A 124 3.89 6.19 -3.54
CA VAL A 124 3.10 5.27 -2.71
C VAL A 124 3.30 5.57 -1.22
N LEU A 125 4.54 5.73 -0.78
CA LEU A 125 4.87 6.10 0.60
C LEU A 125 4.17 7.41 0.98
N TRP A 126 4.32 8.46 0.18
CA TRP A 126 3.72 9.75 0.47
C TRP A 126 2.19 9.69 0.55
N LYS A 127 1.54 8.94 -0.35
CA LYS A 127 0.07 8.77 -0.36
C LYS A 127 -0.44 7.94 0.82
N THR A 128 0.33 6.98 1.30
CA THR A 128 -0.11 6.07 2.39
C THR A 128 0.22 6.60 3.78
N MET A 129 1.24 7.44 3.91
CA MET A 129 1.69 7.97 5.20
C MET A 129 0.63 8.79 5.94
N GLY A 130 -0.18 9.58 5.23
CA GLY A 130 -1.12 10.50 5.86
C GLY A 130 -2.08 9.82 6.84
N PHE A 131 -2.67 8.71 6.44
CA PHE A 131 -3.58 7.95 7.30
C PHE A 131 -2.84 7.30 8.48
N SER A 132 -1.64 6.77 8.25
CA SER A 132 -0.83 6.16 9.32
C SER A 132 -0.44 7.18 10.38
N ILE A 133 -0.05 8.39 9.97
CA ILE A 133 0.28 9.48 10.90
C ILE A 133 -0.93 9.85 11.76
N LEU A 134 -2.13 9.98 11.17
CA LEU A 134 -3.35 10.28 11.93
C LEU A 134 -3.66 9.20 12.97
N ILE A 135 -3.58 7.92 12.57
CA ILE A 135 -3.83 6.81 13.47
C ILE A 135 -2.83 6.82 14.62
N PHE A 136 -1.53 7.06 14.34
CA PHE A 136 -0.52 7.14 15.38
C PHE A 136 -0.68 8.36 16.29
N ILE A 137 -1.09 9.52 15.77
CA ILE A 137 -1.39 10.69 16.61
C ILE A 137 -2.51 10.35 17.60
N VAL A 138 -3.60 9.72 17.14
CA VAL A 138 -4.71 9.32 18.01
C VAL A 138 -4.25 8.28 19.02
N ALA A 139 -3.51 7.27 18.58
CA ALA A 139 -3.02 6.19 19.43
C ALA A 139 -2.06 6.70 20.53
N ILE A 140 -1.13 7.60 20.19
CA ILE A 140 -0.18 8.16 21.15
C ILE A 140 -0.90 9.09 22.13
N LYS A 141 -1.85 9.90 21.65
CA LYS A 141 -2.64 10.80 22.51
C LYS A 141 -3.62 10.06 23.42
N SER A 142 -3.97 8.81 23.14
CA SER A 142 -4.83 8.00 24.00
C SER A 142 -4.08 7.38 25.20
N ILE A 143 -2.73 7.50 25.23
CA ILE A 143 -1.94 7.05 26.38
C ILE A 143 -2.16 8.05 27.52
N GLU A 144 -2.57 7.56 28.68
CA GLU A 144 -2.78 8.38 29.89
C GLU A 144 -1.48 9.08 30.30
N SER A 145 -1.55 10.39 30.54
CA SER A 145 -0.36 11.17 30.92
C SER A 145 0.28 10.69 32.22
N GLU A 146 -0.54 10.19 33.14
CA GLU A 146 -0.09 9.64 34.42
C GLU A 146 0.90 8.47 34.27
N ILE A 147 0.73 7.64 33.22
CA ILE A 147 1.66 6.53 32.94
C ILE A 147 3.03 7.07 32.52
N ILE A 148 3.03 8.11 31.68
CA ILE A 148 4.26 8.73 31.21
C ILE A 148 4.95 9.49 32.31
N ASP A 149 4.19 10.23 33.14
CA ASP A 149 4.71 11.02 34.26
C ASP A 149 5.29 10.12 35.35
N ALA A 150 4.62 9.00 35.67
CA ALA A 150 5.14 8.00 36.60
C ALA A 150 6.47 7.40 36.10
N ALA A 151 6.55 7.04 34.82
CA ALA A 151 7.80 6.54 34.26
C ALA A 151 8.95 7.55 34.28
N MET A 152 8.63 8.84 34.09
CA MET A 152 9.64 9.91 34.21
C MET A 152 10.12 10.10 35.66
N LEU A 153 9.24 9.95 36.65
CA LEU A 153 9.60 9.97 38.05
C LEU A 153 10.51 8.79 38.43
N ASP A 154 10.32 7.63 37.81
CA ASP A 154 11.19 6.44 37.94
C ASP A 154 12.55 6.59 37.24
N GLY A 155 12.82 7.73 36.60
CA GLY A 155 14.08 8.02 35.90
C GLY A 155 14.21 7.40 34.50
N VAL A 156 13.11 6.97 33.90
CA VAL A 156 13.08 6.44 32.53
C VAL A 156 13.37 7.56 31.52
N ASN A 157 14.38 7.38 30.68
CA ASN A 157 14.68 8.35 29.63
C ASN A 157 13.64 8.31 28.48
N PRO A 158 13.50 9.38 27.66
CA PRO A 158 12.50 9.45 26.60
C PRO A 158 12.57 8.30 25.58
N LEU A 159 13.75 7.77 25.28
CA LEU A 159 13.94 6.66 24.36
C LEU A 159 13.45 5.34 24.98
N GLN A 160 13.74 5.12 26.24
CA GLN A 160 13.22 3.98 27.00
C GLN A 160 11.70 4.05 27.15
N CYS A 161 11.15 5.23 27.46
CA CYS A 161 9.70 5.46 27.50
C CYS A 161 9.04 5.12 26.17
N PHE A 162 9.66 5.51 25.04
CA PHE A 162 9.15 5.17 23.73
C PHE A 162 9.13 3.64 23.49
N TRP A 163 10.26 2.94 23.71
CA TRP A 163 10.39 1.53 23.39
C TRP A 163 9.64 0.61 24.34
N TYR A 164 9.65 0.90 25.65
CA TYR A 164 9.10 0.00 26.67
C TYR A 164 7.67 0.34 27.09
N ILE A 165 7.20 1.57 26.84
CA ILE A 165 5.87 2.01 27.29
C ILE A 165 5.00 2.33 26.08
N LYS A 166 5.35 3.34 25.27
CA LYS A 166 4.49 3.82 24.19
C LYS A 166 4.31 2.75 23.10
N LEU A 167 5.39 2.18 22.59
CA LEU A 167 5.35 1.23 21.48
C LEU A 167 4.52 -0.03 21.79
N PRO A 168 4.65 -0.68 22.97
CA PRO A 168 3.79 -1.80 23.34
C PRO A 168 2.31 -1.43 23.46
N ILE A 169 1.99 -0.23 23.96
CA ILE A 169 0.61 0.23 24.09
C ILE A 169 -0.03 0.43 22.71
N ILE A 170 0.69 1.03 21.76
CA ILE A 170 0.17 1.31 20.40
C ILE A 170 0.33 0.13 19.42
N LYS A 171 0.71 -1.06 19.87
CA LYS A 171 0.96 -2.22 19.00
C LYS A 171 -0.22 -2.57 18.07
N SER A 172 -1.45 -2.42 18.55
CA SER A 172 -2.65 -2.66 17.75
C SER A 172 -2.75 -1.65 16.59
N SER A 173 -2.38 -0.40 16.83
CA SER A 173 -2.33 0.63 15.80
C SER A 173 -1.24 0.37 14.76
N LEU A 174 -0.10 -0.23 15.17
CA LEU A 174 0.94 -0.69 14.24
C LEU A 174 0.40 -1.74 13.26
N LEU A 175 -0.31 -2.76 13.77
CA LEU A 175 -0.92 -3.79 12.94
C LEU A 175 -1.95 -3.20 11.97
N ILE A 176 -2.83 -2.32 12.47
CA ILE A 176 -3.83 -1.65 11.62
C ILE A 176 -3.15 -0.83 10.53
N CYS A 177 -2.14 -0.02 10.86
CA CYS A 177 -1.40 0.77 9.88
C CYS A 177 -0.67 -0.11 8.86
N GLY A 178 -0.07 -1.22 9.29
CA GLY A 178 0.56 -2.19 8.39
C GLY A 178 -0.43 -2.77 7.38
N ILE A 179 -1.58 -3.25 7.84
CA ILE A 179 -2.64 -3.80 6.98
C ILE A 179 -3.17 -2.72 6.02
N LEU A 180 -3.42 -1.51 6.51
CA LEU A 180 -3.88 -0.39 5.67
C LEU A 180 -2.83 0.02 4.63
N THR A 181 -1.55 -0.02 4.96
CA THR A 181 -0.47 0.27 4.01
C THR A 181 -0.46 -0.77 2.88
N ILE A 182 -0.56 -2.05 3.22
CA ILE A 182 -0.68 -3.14 2.24
C ILE A 182 -1.93 -2.93 1.37
N TYR A 183 -3.09 -2.71 1.96
CA TYR A 183 -4.34 -2.47 1.25
C TYR A 183 -4.25 -1.28 0.29
N ASN A 184 -3.71 -0.15 0.75
CA ASN A 184 -3.58 1.06 -0.05
C ASN A 184 -2.55 0.90 -1.19
N SER A 185 -1.53 0.05 -1.03
CA SER A 185 -0.55 -0.21 -2.09
C SER A 185 -1.20 -0.82 -3.34
N PHE A 186 -2.21 -1.67 -3.19
CA PHE A 186 -2.98 -2.19 -4.31
C PHE A 186 -3.76 -1.09 -5.06
N ARG A 187 -4.15 -0.02 -4.38
CA ARG A 187 -4.91 1.08 -4.99
C ARG A 187 -4.01 2.03 -5.80
N CYS A 188 -2.70 1.95 -5.65
CA CYS A 188 -1.74 2.78 -6.37
C CYS A 188 -1.38 2.25 -7.78
N PHE A 189 -2.12 1.27 -8.30
CA PHE A 189 -1.96 0.79 -9.67
C PHE A 189 -2.09 1.90 -10.72
N ARG A 190 -3.00 2.86 -10.49
CA ARG A 190 -3.24 3.95 -11.43
C ARG A 190 -2.01 4.83 -11.61
N GLU A 191 -1.27 5.06 -10.56
CA GLU A 191 0.01 5.77 -10.57
C GLU A 191 1.07 4.98 -11.35
N ALA A 192 1.20 3.69 -11.08
CA ALA A 192 2.13 2.81 -11.78
C ALA A 192 1.83 2.77 -13.29
N TYR A 193 0.55 2.70 -13.65
CA TYR A 193 0.11 2.70 -15.04
C TYR A 193 0.36 4.03 -15.76
N LEU A 194 0.15 5.17 -15.08
CA LEU A 194 0.45 6.49 -15.63
C LEU A 194 1.94 6.74 -15.83
N ILE A 195 2.78 6.05 -15.06
CA ILE A 195 4.24 6.12 -15.15
C ILE A 195 4.77 5.26 -16.29
N GLY A 196 4.38 3.97 -16.32
CA GLY A 196 4.99 2.98 -17.21
C GLY A 196 4.08 2.41 -18.29
N GLY A 197 2.82 2.86 -18.38
CA GLY A 197 1.86 2.35 -19.36
C GLY A 197 1.46 0.89 -19.10
N SER A 198 1.08 0.19 -20.19
CA SER A 198 0.67 -1.23 -20.14
C SER A 198 1.85 -2.20 -19.97
N HIS A 199 3.04 -1.80 -20.38
CA HIS A 199 4.28 -2.60 -20.33
C HIS A 199 5.39 -1.79 -19.65
N PRO A 200 5.30 -1.57 -18.33
CA PRO A 200 6.31 -0.82 -17.60
C PRO A 200 7.61 -1.61 -17.48
N ASN A 201 8.64 -0.97 -16.93
CA ASN A 201 9.86 -1.66 -16.49
C ASN A 201 9.52 -2.86 -15.59
N GLU A 202 10.31 -3.93 -15.67
CA GLU A 202 10.08 -5.18 -14.91
C GLU A 202 9.82 -4.94 -13.41
N GLN A 203 10.53 -4.00 -12.79
CA GLN A 203 10.38 -3.69 -11.36
C GLN A 203 9.04 -3.01 -11.00
N LEU A 204 8.41 -2.33 -11.97
CA LEU A 204 7.14 -1.64 -11.80
C LEU A 204 5.94 -2.52 -12.16
N TYR A 205 6.19 -3.67 -12.82
CA TYR A 205 5.14 -4.59 -13.25
C TYR A 205 4.41 -5.19 -12.04
N SER A 206 3.10 -4.94 -11.95
CA SER A 206 2.25 -5.34 -10.83
C SER A 206 1.20 -6.37 -11.24
N ILE A 207 0.55 -7.00 -10.25
CA ILE A 207 -0.56 -7.95 -10.51
C ILE A 207 -1.69 -7.28 -11.33
N GLN A 208 -1.94 -5.99 -11.11
CA GLN A 208 -2.97 -5.28 -11.87
C GLN A 208 -2.56 -5.04 -13.33
N HIS A 209 -1.26 -4.87 -13.64
CA HIS A 209 -0.78 -4.87 -15.02
C HIS A 209 -1.02 -6.23 -15.68
N PHE A 210 -0.69 -7.32 -14.98
CA PHE A 210 -0.96 -8.67 -15.45
C PHE A 210 -2.45 -8.87 -15.76
N LEU A 211 -3.33 -8.52 -14.83
CA LEU A 211 -4.78 -8.64 -15.03
C LEU A 211 -5.27 -7.79 -16.20
N GLN A 212 -4.84 -6.52 -16.28
CA GLN A 212 -5.26 -5.62 -17.36
C GLN A 212 -4.76 -6.09 -18.72
N ASN A 213 -3.52 -6.54 -18.84
CA ASN A 213 -2.97 -7.04 -20.11
C ASN A 213 -3.70 -8.29 -20.59
N ASN A 214 -4.00 -9.24 -19.68
CA ASN A 214 -4.81 -10.41 -20.03
C ASN A 214 -6.24 -10.02 -20.45
N PHE A 215 -6.85 -9.05 -19.74
CA PHE A 215 -8.17 -8.55 -20.10
C PHE A 215 -8.19 -7.89 -21.49
N MET A 216 -7.23 -7.01 -21.78
CA MET A 216 -7.13 -6.33 -23.08
C MET A 216 -6.83 -7.28 -24.23
N ASN A 217 -6.10 -8.36 -23.98
CA ASN A 217 -5.79 -9.39 -24.96
C ASN A 217 -6.90 -10.45 -25.11
N MET A 218 -8.05 -10.26 -24.44
CA MET A 218 -9.19 -11.20 -24.40
C MET A 218 -8.81 -12.62 -23.94
N ASN A 219 -7.75 -12.75 -23.16
CA ASN A 219 -7.30 -14.03 -22.59
C ASN A 219 -8.14 -14.39 -21.34
N TYR A 220 -9.45 -14.55 -21.52
CA TYR A 220 -10.38 -14.88 -20.44
C TYR A 220 -10.31 -16.35 -19.98
N ALA A 221 -9.53 -17.18 -20.69
CA ALA A 221 -9.41 -18.60 -20.45
C ALA A 221 -8.17 -19.01 -19.62
N ARG A 222 -7.42 -18.01 -19.14
CA ARG A 222 -6.22 -18.25 -18.30
C ARG A 222 -6.30 -17.53 -16.98
#